data_a54f2fb8ab32300f53e76aa0829cd6e9
#
_entry.id   a54f2fb8ab32300f53e76aa0829cd6e9
#
_cell.length_a   1.000
_cell.length_b   1.000
_cell.length_c   1.000
_cell.angle_alpha   90.00
_cell.angle_beta   90.00
_cell.angle_gamma   90.00
#
_symmetry.space_group_name_H-M   'P 1'
#
loop_
_entity.id
_entity.type
_entity.pdbx_description
1 polymer ?
#
loop_
_entity_poly.entity_id
_entity_poly.type
_entity_poly.pdbx_seq_one_letter_code
_entity_poly.pdbx_strand_id
1 'polypeptide(L)'
;MAHAVLGGLVAVGWLVLPLAGGAGGRGGAGVADGATVTVARSEGVTAPAAPSSEAVGATTGDLVPPLVAAGAAGALAAYGYGRRRRRVTTRTTPGGSGHHLISLPELDSRTRELLVGLDDCVRASAEELGCAADRAAPGAVTPYAEALAYAEAELRAAFRLRQRLDDAETAPDGDDRRDVLEEIVARCEDAGRRLDAAAPGFDQLRALERETPAAVERAETRFRELAGRTPATEAALAALHERYAPGASLPVAGDVEQAKDRLVFAGLRLNLARQCADRGEATKAAASLRAAEAAVAQAGVLLNGVDRLADELATAAARLPAALASAETASGVVPGRATATGGTDPFPLGGDARLARAGVLLAGVRRETASGPYDPPDALRRVVEAAALLSEAGEGEVPDLRDDALLPARGALAAATGFIGTHRGAVGSAARTRLAEAERLLGPGSPTSTAVRRAGELAQEARRLAERDVRAHGSPVSGDAGAGAGGAVLGGILLGDGEGPVSYGGPRTRGRRATPTV
;
A
#
# COMPACT_ATOMS: atom_id res chain seq x y z
N MET A 1 -28.56 10.67 5.54
CA MET A 1 -28.88 11.09 4.18
C MET A 1 -28.48 12.55 3.87
N ALA A 2 -28.64 13.51 4.76
CA ALA A 2 -28.27 14.92 4.51
C ALA A 2 -26.76 15.14 4.27
N HIS A 3 -25.88 14.40 4.95
CA HIS A 3 -24.42 14.54 4.80
C HIS A 3 -23.85 14.00 3.48
N ALA A 4 -24.50 13.01 2.87
CA ALA A 4 -24.09 12.48 1.57
C ALA A 4 -24.39 13.45 0.41
N VAL A 5 -25.44 14.26 0.55
CA VAL A 5 -25.83 15.28 -0.43
C VAL A 5 -24.89 16.49 -0.35
N LEU A 6 -24.47 16.89 0.88
CA LEU A 6 -23.52 18.00 1.04
C LEU A 6 -22.12 17.65 0.48
N GLY A 7 -21.64 16.42 0.70
CA GLY A 7 -20.35 15.96 0.15
C GLY A 7 -20.31 15.95 -1.37
N GLY A 8 -21.43 15.56 -2.02
CA GLY A 8 -21.55 15.59 -3.49
C GLY A 8 -21.55 17.01 -4.06
N LEU A 9 -22.15 17.96 -3.37
CA LEU A 9 -22.18 19.37 -3.83
C LEU A 9 -20.83 20.06 -3.69
N VAL A 10 -20.05 19.74 -2.67
CA VAL A 10 -18.69 20.28 -2.49
C VAL A 10 -17.73 19.71 -3.54
N ALA A 11 -17.84 18.43 -3.89
CA ALA A 11 -17.02 17.81 -4.93
C ALA A 11 -17.30 18.40 -6.33
N VAL A 12 -18.56 18.70 -6.64
CA VAL A 12 -18.94 19.36 -7.92
C VAL A 12 -18.46 20.81 -7.94
N GLY A 13 -18.50 21.53 -6.83
CA GLY A 13 -17.98 22.90 -6.72
C GLY A 13 -16.47 22.98 -6.98
N TRP A 14 -15.72 22.00 -6.55
CA TRP A 14 -14.26 21.94 -6.75
C TRP A 14 -13.86 21.62 -8.20
N LEU A 15 -14.69 20.88 -8.94
CA LEU A 15 -14.44 20.52 -10.35
C LEU A 15 -14.75 21.68 -11.33
N VAL A 16 -15.57 22.64 -10.93
CA VAL A 16 -15.99 23.76 -11.79
C VAL A 16 -15.13 25.01 -11.58
N LEU A 17 -14.49 25.19 -10.43
CA LEU A 17 -13.66 26.37 -10.14
C LEU A 17 -12.45 26.59 -11.09
N PRO A 18 -11.74 25.57 -11.61
CA PRO A 18 -10.62 25.81 -12.53
C PRO A 18 -11.04 26.31 -13.92
N LEU A 19 -12.31 26.15 -14.31
CA LEU A 19 -12.79 26.53 -15.64
C LEU A 19 -13.25 28.00 -15.76
N ALA A 20 -13.41 28.71 -14.64
CA ALA A 20 -13.87 30.09 -14.62
C ALA A 20 -12.74 31.15 -14.50
N GLY A 21 -11.45 30.71 -14.36
CA GLY A 21 -10.30 31.57 -14.09
C GLY A 21 -9.45 32.01 -15.30
N GLY A 22 -9.88 31.76 -16.53
CA GLY A 22 -9.06 31.98 -17.73
C GLY A 22 -9.61 32.93 -18.76
N ALA A 23 -9.84 34.22 -18.47
CA ALA A 23 -9.91 35.23 -19.51
C ALA A 23 -9.75 36.67 -18.98
N GLY A 24 -8.70 37.34 -19.45
CA GLY A 24 -8.51 38.78 -19.44
C GLY A 24 -7.56 39.32 -18.40
N GLY A 25 -6.52 40.04 -18.67
CA GLY A 25 -6.06 40.76 -19.81
C GLY A 25 -5.03 41.78 -19.32
N ARG A 26 -4.03 42.05 -20.10
CA ARG A 26 -2.88 42.92 -19.93
C ARG A 26 -3.19 44.34 -19.42
N GLY A 27 -2.22 44.91 -18.63
CA GLY A 27 -1.87 46.32 -18.81
C GLY A 27 -1.58 47.14 -17.56
N GLY A 28 -0.35 47.63 -17.44
CA GLY A 28 -0.08 48.97 -16.97
C GLY A 28 0.56 49.14 -15.60
N ALA A 29 1.82 49.55 -15.64
CA ALA A 29 2.67 50.04 -14.55
C ALA A 29 2.13 51.36 -13.93
N GLY A 30 2.45 51.57 -12.65
CA GLY A 30 2.29 52.88 -12.01
C GLY A 30 2.66 52.89 -10.55
N VAL A 31 3.69 53.60 -10.21
CA VAL A 31 4.38 53.82 -8.96
C VAL A 31 3.64 54.80 -8.06
N ALA A 32 3.94 54.73 -6.73
CA ALA A 32 3.98 55.76 -5.66
C ALA A 32 2.78 55.84 -4.69
N ASP A 33 3.12 55.54 -3.47
CA ASP A 33 3.39 56.44 -2.33
C ASP A 33 2.18 56.91 -1.48
N GLY A 34 2.27 56.65 -0.20
CA GLY A 34 2.04 57.64 0.85
C GLY A 34 0.69 57.70 1.56
N ALA A 35 0.75 57.31 2.84
CA ALA A 35 0.21 58.05 3.98
C ALA A 35 -1.25 57.91 4.47
N THR A 36 -1.30 57.37 5.69
CA THR A 36 -2.02 57.86 6.91
C THR A 36 -3.53 58.09 6.94
N VAL A 37 -4.12 57.25 7.82
CA VAL A 37 -5.05 57.58 8.94
C VAL A 37 -6.03 58.73 8.77
N THR A 38 -7.32 58.47 8.90
CA THR A 38 -8.18 59.09 9.94
C THR A 38 -9.59 58.42 10.04
N VAL A 39 -9.99 58.20 11.28
CA VAL A 39 -11.32 57.83 11.75
C VAL A 39 -12.26 59.05 11.67
N ALA A 40 -13.47 58.89 11.13
CA ALA A 40 -14.59 59.75 11.54
C ALA A 40 -15.91 58.99 11.34
N ARG A 41 -16.70 59.08 12.39
CA ARG A 41 -18.04 58.60 12.62
C ARG A 41 -19.03 59.69 12.22
N SER A 42 -20.17 59.35 11.56
CA SER A 42 -21.50 59.84 11.89
C SER A 42 -22.53 59.57 10.78
N GLU A 43 -23.56 58.92 11.18
CA GLU A 43 -25.00 59.22 11.02
C GLU A 43 -25.58 59.69 9.66
N GLY A 44 -26.69 59.01 9.26
CA GLY A 44 -27.77 59.66 8.54
C GLY A 44 -28.39 58.84 7.38
N VAL A 45 -29.42 58.10 7.74
CA VAL A 45 -30.70 57.91 7.05
C VAL A 45 -30.82 58.45 5.61
N THR A 46 -31.11 57.57 4.68
CA THR A 46 -32.27 57.56 3.79
C THR A 46 -32.18 56.43 2.77
N ALA A 47 -33.23 55.67 2.62
CA ALA A 47 -33.40 54.69 1.57
C ALA A 47 -33.79 55.37 0.26
N PRO A 48 -33.35 54.86 -0.86
CA PRO A 48 -34.12 54.95 -2.07
C PRO A 48 -34.47 53.57 -2.66
N ALA A 49 -35.64 53.57 -3.24
CA ALA A 49 -36.39 52.61 -3.99
C ALA A 49 -35.62 51.53 -4.75
N ALA A 50 -36.18 50.34 -4.67
CA ALA A 50 -35.85 49.19 -5.51
C ALA A 50 -36.13 49.46 -6.99
N PRO A 51 -35.25 49.05 -7.89
CA PRO A 51 -35.66 48.86 -9.29
C PRO A 51 -36.33 47.49 -9.41
N SER A 52 -37.49 47.52 -10.07
CA SER A 52 -38.26 46.38 -10.51
C SER A 52 -37.40 45.38 -11.31
N SER A 53 -37.27 44.16 -10.78
CA SER A 53 -36.74 43.04 -11.51
C SER A 53 -37.74 42.59 -12.57
N GLU A 54 -37.43 42.81 -13.84
CA GLU A 54 -38.06 42.09 -14.94
C GLU A 54 -37.82 40.59 -14.75
N ALA A 55 -38.91 39.86 -14.61
CA ALA A 55 -38.93 38.42 -14.60
C ALA A 55 -38.52 37.89 -15.99
N VAL A 56 -37.28 37.48 -16.16
CA VAL A 56 -36.88 36.65 -17.28
C VAL A 56 -37.52 35.28 -17.04
N GLY A 57 -38.55 34.98 -17.84
CA GLY A 57 -39.28 33.72 -17.80
C GLY A 57 -38.33 32.54 -18.05
N ALA A 58 -38.14 31.72 -17.05
CA ALA A 58 -37.47 30.43 -17.20
C ALA A 58 -38.27 29.57 -18.18
N THR A 59 -37.68 29.23 -19.30
CA THR A 59 -38.28 28.32 -20.28
C THR A 59 -38.22 26.89 -19.75
N THR A 60 -39.27 26.11 -20.03
CA THR A 60 -39.42 24.69 -19.60
C THR A 60 -38.22 23.82 -19.99
N GLY A 61 -37.33 24.27 -20.89
CA GLY A 61 -36.10 23.59 -21.28
C GLY A 61 -34.98 23.59 -20.21
N ASP A 62 -34.93 24.60 -19.33
CA ASP A 62 -33.87 24.75 -18.33
C ASP A 62 -34.05 23.83 -17.13
N LEU A 63 -35.20 23.21 -16.96
CA LEU A 63 -35.51 22.25 -15.89
C LEU A 63 -35.25 20.79 -16.29
N VAL A 64 -35.02 20.50 -17.58
CA VAL A 64 -34.83 19.15 -18.07
C VAL A 64 -33.52 18.50 -17.55
N PRO A 65 -32.36 19.16 -17.57
CA PRO A 65 -31.12 18.55 -17.06
C PRO A 65 -31.17 18.17 -15.56
N PRO A 66 -31.66 19.05 -14.64
CA PRO A 66 -31.72 18.68 -13.23
C PRO A 66 -32.78 17.60 -12.93
N LEU A 67 -33.88 17.55 -13.69
CA LEU A 67 -34.90 16.51 -13.55
C LEU A 67 -34.39 15.14 -14.04
N VAL A 68 -33.61 15.08 -15.11
CA VAL A 68 -32.98 13.86 -15.61
C VAL A 68 -31.94 13.37 -14.63
N ALA A 69 -31.10 14.23 -14.04
CA ALA A 69 -30.14 13.88 -13.04
C ALA A 69 -30.79 13.35 -11.74
N ALA A 70 -31.87 13.98 -11.28
CA ALA A 70 -32.65 13.54 -10.14
C ALA A 70 -33.34 12.18 -10.39
N GLY A 71 -33.87 12.01 -11.62
CA GLY A 71 -34.48 10.75 -12.06
C GLY A 71 -33.47 9.57 -12.11
N ALA A 72 -32.26 9.81 -12.63
CA ALA A 72 -31.19 8.83 -12.69
C ALA A 72 -30.69 8.45 -11.28
N ALA A 73 -30.52 9.43 -10.39
CA ALA A 73 -30.13 9.18 -8.99
C ALA A 73 -31.23 8.41 -8.23
N GLY A 74 -32.50 8.72 -8.46
CA GLY A 74 -33.63 8.00 -7.90
C GLY A 74 -33.73 6.56 -8.40
N ALA A 75 -33.50 6.33 -9.69
CA ALA A 75 -33.50 5.00 -10.28
C ALA A 75 -32.35 4.11 -9.75
N LEU A 76 -31.16 4.67 -9.58
CA LEU A 76 -29.99 3.98 -8.99
C LEU A 76 -30.22 3.66 -7.50
N ALA A 77 -30.82 4.59 -6.75
CA ALA A 77 -31.18 4.33 -5.34
C ALA A 77 -32.26 3.27 -5.20
N ALA A 78 -33.29 3.29 -6.07
CA ALA A 78 -34.36 2.28 -6.10
C ALA A 78 -33.81 0.91 -6.54
N TYR A 79 -32.90 0.87 -7.51
CA TYR A 79 -32.23 -0.35 -7.94
C TYR A 79 -31.35 -0.93 -6.82
N GLY A 80 -30.53 -0.09 -6.16
CA GLY A 80 -29.70 -0.51 -5.02
C GLY A 80 -30.54 -1.01 -3.85
N TYR A 81 -31.63 -0.31 -3.53
CA TYR A 81 -32.59 -0.73 -2.50
C TYR A 81 -33.32 -2.04 -2.87
N GLY A 82 -33.77 -2.15 -4.12
CA GLY A 82 -34.42 -3.37 -4.62
C GLY A 82 -33.49 -4.58 -4.62
N ARG A 83 -32.21 -4.40 -4.99
CA ARG A 83 -31.19 -5.43 -4.96
C ARG A 83 -30.86 -5.85 -3.51
N ARG A 84 -30.78 -4.89 -2.58
CA ARG A 84 -30.59 -5.16 -1.15
C ARG A 84 -31.79 -5.87 -0.54
N ARG A 85 -33.00 -5.49 -0.90
CA ARG A 85 -34.24 -6.11 -0.44
C ARG A 85 -34.40 -7.53 -0.99
N ARG A 86 -34.04 -7.80 -2.25
CA ARG A 86 -34.04 -9.16 -2.83
C ARG A 86 -33.05 -10.10 -2.13
N ARG A 87 -31.91 -9.59 -1.65
CA ARG A 87 -30.96 -10.37 -0.85
C ARG A 87 -31.50 -10.69 0.57
N VAL A 88 -32.41 -9.88 1.09
CA VAL A 88 -33.02 -10.08 2.42
C VAL A 88 -34.27 -10.94 2.34
N THR A 89 -35.03 -10.90 1.23
CA THR A 89 -36.34 -11.61 1.10
C THR A 89 -36.24 -13.05 0.58
N THR A 90 -35.06 -13.54 0.19
CA THR A 90 -34.84 -14.96 -0.11
C THR A 90 -34.68 -15.84 1.15
N ARG A 91 -34.97 -15.29 2.35
CA ARG A 91 -34.78 -15.95 3.65
C ARG A 91 -36.09 -16.23 4.39
N THR A 92 -37.14 -16.71 3.72
CA THR A 92 -38.30 -17.20 4.43
C THR A 92 -38.80 -18.51 3.83
N THR A 93 -38.20 -19.62 4.28
CA THR A 93 -38.89 -20.89 4.38
C THR A 93 -38.66 -21.39 5.81
N PRO A 94 -39.69 -21.51 6.65
CA PRO A 94 -39.58 -22.14 7.96
C PRO A 94 -39.68 -23.64 7.80
N GLY A 95 -38.66 -24.36 8.23
CA GLY A 95 -38.74 -25.80 8.33
C GLY A 95 -37.43 -26.52 8.02
N GLY A 96 -36.64 -26.72 9.07
CA GLY A 96 -35.46 -27.57 9.02
C GLY A 96 -34.33 -26.98 9.86
N SER A 97 -34.10 -27.51 11.06
CA SER A 97 -32.89 -27.33 11.86
C SER A 97 -31.69 -28.03 11.17
N GLY A 98 -31.46 -27.69 9.92
CA GLY A 98 -30.20 -27.97 9.22
C GLY A 98 -29.26 -26.80 9.49
N HIS A 99 -28.10 -27.07 10.04
CA HIS A 99 -27.00 -26.10 9.99
C HIS A 99 -26.85 -25.68 8.52
N HIS A 100 -27.21 -24.43 8.21
CA HIS A 100 -26.96 -23.88 6.88
C HIS A 100 -25.44 -23.82 6.70
N LEU A 101 -24.90 -24.88 6.10
CA LEU A 101 -23.51 -24.87 5.68
C LEU A 101 -23.33 -23.69 4.72
N ILE A 102 -22.48 -22.75 5.11
CA ILE A 102 -22.05 -21.62 4.28
C ILE A 102 -21.58 -22.19 2.95
N SER A 103 -22.00 -21.62 1.82
CA SER A 103 -21.55 -22.09 0.50
C SER A 103 -20.04 -21.92 0.34
N LEU A 104 -19.39 -22.81 -0.43
CA LEU A 104 -17.94 -22.71 -0.66
C LEU A 104 -17.51 -21.32 -1.18
N PRO A 105 -18.18 -20.69 -2.14
CA PRO A 105 -17.82 -19.34 -2.59
C PRO A 105 -17.96 -18.28 -1.49
N GLU A 106 -18.96 -18.39 -0.63
CA GLU A 106 -19.17 -17.48 0.49
C GLU A 106 -18.10 -17.67 1.58
N LEU A 107 -17.74 -18.94 1.86
CA LEU A 107 -16.66 -19.27 2.78
C LEU A 107 -15.30 -18.77 2.26
N ASP A 108 -15.05 -18.93 0.96
CA ASP A 108 -13.82 -18.42 0.31
C ASP A 108 -13.75 -16.88 0.37
N SER A 109 -14.86 -16.17 0.14
CA SER A 109 -14.93 -14.71 0.30
C SER A 109 -14.65 -14.27 1.74
N ARG A 110 -15.30 -14.91 2.70
CA ARG A 110 -15.07 -14.67 4.14
C ARG A 110 -13.62 -14.90 4.54
N THR A 111 -13.02 -15.97 4.03
CA THR A 111 -11.62 -16.30 4.30
C THR A 111 -10.68 -15.20 3.81
N ARG A 112 -10.90 -14.66 2.61
CA ARG A 112 -10.12 -13.54 2.06
C ARG A 112 -10.25 -12.27 2.90
N GLU A 113 -11.46 -11.93 3.32
CA GLU A 113 -11.73 -10.78 4.18
C GLU A 113 -11.04 -10.91 5.54
N LEU A 114 -11.10 -12.11 6.16
CA LEU A 114 -10.45 -12.37 7.44
C LEU A 114 -8.93 -12.30 7.35
N LEU A 115 -8.32 -12.83 6.29
CA LEU A 115 -6.88 -12.73 6.05
C LEU A 115 -6.42 -11.27 5.94
N VAL A 116 -7.12 -10.45 5.15
CA VAL A 116 -6.81 -9.03 5.01
C VAL A 116 -7.00 -8.30 6.35
N GLY A 117 -8.12 -8.53 7.02
CA GLY A 117 -8.43 -7.88 8.30
C GLY A 117 -7.44 -8.24 9.41
N LEU A 118 -7.00 -9.51 9.47
CA LEU A 118 -6.00 -9.93 10.46
C LEU A 118 -4.60 -9.39 10.11
N ASP A 119 -4.20 -9.39 8.85
CA ASP A 119 -2.92 -8.81 8.43
C ASP A 119 -2.85 -7.32 8.80
N ASP A 120 -3.93 -6.58 8.60
CA ASP A 120 -4.02 -5.18 9.04
C ASP A 120 -3.96 -5.03 10.56
N CYS A 121 -4.58 -5.94 11.32
CA CYS A 121 -4.49 -5.94 12.79
C CYS A 121 -3.06 -6.20 13.27
N VAL A 122 -2.38 -7.18 12.70
CA VAL A 122 -1.01 -7.56 13.03
C VAL A 122 -0.05 -6.41 12.73
N ARG A 123 -0.13 -5.81 11.54
CA ARG A 123 0.72 -4.67 11.16
C ARG A 123 0.51 -3.46 12.06
N ALA A 124 -0.75 -3.08 12.29
CA ALA A 124 -1.07 -1.95 13.18
C ALA A 124 -0.60 -2.21 14.61
N SER A 125 -0.73 -3.45 15.10
CA SER A 125 -0.24 -3.83 16.43
C SER A 125 1.29 -3.77 16.52
N ALA A 126 2.00 -4.15 15.45
CA ALA A 126 3.46 -4.06 15.38
C ALA A 126 3.93 -2.59 15.40
N GLU A 127 3.29 -1.72 14.62
CA GLU A 127 3.58 -0.28 14.59
C GLU A 127 3.37 0.36 15.98
N GLU A 128 2.24 0.08 16.64
CA GLU A 128 1.92 0.57 17.98
C GLU A 128 2.88 0.03 19.05
N LEU A 129 3.25 -1.25 18.94
CA LEU A 129 4.20 -1.86 19.85
C LEU A 129 5.59 -1.20 19.72
N GLY A 130 6.03 -0.91 18.48
CA GLY A 130 7.27 -0.16 18.23
C GLY A 130 7.25 1.22 18.90
N CYS A 131 6.15 1.97 18.75
CA CYS A 131 5.99 3.26 19.42
C CYS A 131 5.96 3.16 20.96
N ALA A 132 5.51 2.03 21.52
CA ALA A 132 5.49 1.80 22.97
C ALA A 132 6.85 1.37 23.52
N ALA A 133 7.59 0.54 22.77
CA ALA A 133 8.84 -0.08 23.19
C ALA A 133 9.94 0.95 23.53
N ASP A 134 9.97 2.08 22.81
CA ASP A 134 10.93 3.15 23.04
C ASP A 134 10.81 3.82 24.43
N ARG A 135 9.71 3.58 25.16
CA ARG A 135 9.38 4.26 26.42
C ARG A 135 9.06 3.35 27.58
N ALA A 136 8.65 2.14 27.28
CA ALA A 136 8.21 1.20 28.30
C ALA A 136 9.40 0.74 29.16
N ALA A 137 9.13 0.48 30.44
CA ALA A 137 10.10 -0.16 31.30
C ALA A 137 10.51 -1.51 30.71
N PRO A 138 11.76 -1.96 30.93
CA PRO A 138 12.22 -3.28 30.47
C PRO A 138 11.24 -4.38 30.86
N GLY A 139 10.80 -5.15 29.87
CA GLY A 139 9.85 -6.25 30.05
C GLY A 139 8.37 -5.86 30.06
N ALA A 140 8.01 -4.58 30.15
CA ALA A 140 6.60 -4.17 30.18
C ALA A 140 5.86 -4.43 28.85
N VAL A 141 6.57 -4.45 27.73
CA VAL A 141 6.02 -4.76 26.40
C VAL A 141 5.97 -6.24 26.08
N THR A 142 6.65 -7.10 26.83
CA THR A 142 6.82 -8.54 26.57
C THR A 142 5.48 -9.27 26.35
N PRO A 143 4.43 -9.12 27.19
CA PRO A 143 3.18 -9.86 26.99
C PRO A 143 2.48 -9.50 25.66
N TYR A 144 2.65 -8.25 25.23
CA TYR A 144 2.07 -7.75 23.97
C TYR A 144 2.89 -8.20 22.76
N ALA A 145 4.20 -8.24 22.88
CA ALA A 145 5.09 -8.80 21.86
C ALA A 145 4.83 -10.31 21.66
N GLU A 146 4.62 -11.07 22.73
CA GLU A 146 4.26 -12.49 22.67
C GLU A 146 2.88 -12.71 22.00
N ALA A 147 1.88 -11.89 22.33
CA ALA A 147 0.57 -11.95 21.69
C ALA A 147 0.63 -11.61 20.19
N LEU A 148 1.45 -10.62 19.83
CA LEU A 148 1.71 -10.26 18.45
C LEU A 148 2.45 -11.39 17.70
N ALA A 149 3.52 -11.94 18.27
CA ALA A 149 4.30 -13.03 17.66
C ALA A 149 3.42 -14.28 17.43
N TYR A 150 2.51 -14.58 18.36
CA TYR A 150 1.53 -15.65 18.19
C TYR A 150 0.60 -15.34 16.98
N ALA A 151 0.03 -14.13 16.92
CA ALA A 151 -0.87 -13.74 15.83
C ALA A 151 -0.15 -13.76 14.47
N GLU A 152 1.11 -13.34 14.41
CA GLU A 152 1.94 -13.44 13.21
C GLU A 152 2.19 -14.88 12.78
N ALA A 153 2.41 -15.79 13.72
CA ALA A 153 2.63 -17.20 13.42
C ALA A 153 1.36 -17.85 12.83
N GLU A 154 0.19 -17.57 13.41
CA GLU A 154 -1.10 -18.06 12.90
C GLU A 154 -1.45 -17.45 11.55
N LEU A 155 -1.20 -16.15 11.36
CA LEU A 155 -1.40 -15.48 10.07
C LEU A 155 -0.50 -16.09 8.98
N ARG A 156 0.79 -16.32 9.28
CA ARG A 156 1.70 -16.99 8.34
C ARG A 156 1.23 -18.41 8.01
N ALA A 157 0.69 -19.15 8.99
CA ALA A 157 0.12 -20.47 8.74
C ALA A 157 -1.13 -20.39 7.85
N ALA A 158 -2.01 -19.42 8.10
CA ALA A 158 -3.20 -19.18 7.30
C ALA A 158 -2.86 -18.79 5.85
N PHE A 159 -1.87 -17.92 5.62
CA PHE A 159 -1.40 -17.59 4.28
C PHE A 159 -0.80 -18.80 3.54
N ARG A 160 -0.05 -19.68 4.24
CA ARG A 160 0.45 -20.94 3.62
C ARG A 160 -0.68 -21.86 3.17
N LEU A 161 -1.75 -21.96 3.98
CA LEU A 161 -2.95 -22.72 3.58
C LEU A 161 -3.60 -22.08 2.36
N ARG A 162 -3.74 -20.76 2.36
CA ARG A 162 -4.29 -20.00 1.22
C ARG A 162 -3.46 -20.20 -0.04
N GLN A 163 -2.14 -20.09 0.05
CA GLN A 163 -1.23 -20.32 -1.08
C GLN A 163 -1.44 -21.69 -1.71
N ARG A 164 -1.56 -22.74 -0.89
CA ARG A 164 -1.85 -24.10 -1.40
C ARG A 164 -3.18 -24.20 -2.14
N LEU A 165 -4.21 -23.45 -1.71
CA LEU A 165 -5.50 -23.40 -2.40
C LEU A 165 -5.44 -22.64 -3.72
N ASP A 166 -4.52 -21.67 -3.83
CA ASP A 166 -4.35 -20.83 -5.03
C ASP A 166 -3.41 -21.48 -6.06
N ASP A 167 -2.57 -22.43 -5.67
CA ASP A 167 -1.69 -23.18 -6.57
C ASP A 167 -2.52 -24.26 -7.29
N ALA A 168 -2.76 -24.07 -8.59
CA ALA A 168 -3.67 -24.87 -9.40
C ALA A 168 -3.31 -26.37 -9.45
N GLU A 169 -2.02 -26.72 -9.28
CA GLU A 169 -1.53 -28.11 -9.32
C GLU A 169 -1.82 -28.90 -8.03
N THR A 170 -2.09 -28.22 -6.92
CA THR A 170 -2.28 -28.81 -5.59
C THR A 170 -3.62 -28.48 -4.96
N ALA A 171 -4.51 -27.82 -5.69
CA ALA A 171 -5.80 -27.39 -5.15
C ALA A 171 -6.66 -28.62 -4.78
N PRO A 172 -7.03 -28.80 -3.50
CA PRO A 172 -7.88 -29.90 -3.07
C PRO A 172 -9.29 -29.77 -3.61
N ASP A 173 -9.97 -30.90 -3.78
CA ASP A 173 -11.35 -30.98 -4.23
C ASP A 173 -12.35 -30.67 -3.11
N GLY A 174 -13.52 -30.25 -3.47
CA GLY A 174 -14.79 -30.13 -2.73
C GLY A 174 -14.71 -30.05 -1.20
N ASP A 175 -14.77 -31.20 -0.51
CA ASP A 175 -14.79 -31.26 0.96
C ASP A 175 -13.43 -30.92 1.57
N ASP A 176 -12.35 -31.39 0.99
CA ASP A 176 -10.98 -31.06 1.45
C ASP A 176 -10.72 -29.54 1.33
N ARG A 177 -11.26 -28.90 0.28
CA ARG A 177 -11.18 -27.44 0.13
C ARG A 177 -11.94 -26.71 1.23
N ARG A 178 -13.11 -27.24 1.63
CA ARG A 178 -13.90 -26.68 2.74
C ARG A 178 -13.13 -26.75 4.05
N ASP A 179 -12.55 -27.89 4.36
CA ASP A 179 -11.80 -28.10 5.60
C ASP A 179 -10.61 -27.14 5.70
N VAL A 180 -9.87 -26.92 4.61
CA VAL A 180 -8.78 -25.95 4.57
C VAL A 180 -9.28 -24.52 4.75
N LEU A 181 -10.40 -24.13 4.15
CA LEU A 181 -10.97 -22.80 4.33
C LEU A 181 -11.46 -22.58 5.78
N GLU A 182 -12.08 -23.58 6.39
CA GLU A 182 -12.52 -23.54 7.80
C GLU A 182 -11.31 -23.46 8.74
N GLU A 183 -10.21 -24.15 8.45
CA GLU A 183 -8.96 -24.04 9.21
C GLU A 183 -8.37 -22.62 9.12
N ILE A 184 -8.37 -21.99 7.93
CA ILE A 184 -7.91 -20.60 7.79
C ILE A 184 -8.78 -19.66 8.64
N VAL A 185 -10.11 -19.82 8.60
CA VAL A 185 -11.03 -19.03 9.42
C VAL A 185 -10.73 -19.21 10.90
N ALA A 186 -10.57 -20.45 11.38
CA ALA A 186 -10.29 -20.75 12.77
C ALA A 186 -8.99 -20.09 13.25
N ARG A 187 -7.91 -20.17 12.47
CA ARG A 187 -6.61 -19.54 12.77
C ARG A 187 -6.73 -18.00 12.83
N CYS A 188 -7.39 -17.40 11.85
CA CYS A 188 -7.59 -15.95 11.82
C CYS A 188 -8.41 -15.46 13.01
N GLU A 189 -9.49 -16.16 13.35
CA GLU A 189 -10.32 -15.81 14.51
C GLU A 189 -9.59 -15.99 15.84
N ASP A 190 -8.75 -17.02 15.97
CA ASP A 190 -7.97 -17.28 17.18
C ASP A 190 -6.89 -16.20 17.38
N ALA A 191 -6.12 -15.91 16.37
CA ALA A 191 -5.13 -14.82 16.37
C ALA A 191 -5.77 -13.47 16.72
N GLY A 192 -6.92 -13.17 16.11
CA GLY A 192 -7.67 -11.95 16.40
C GLY A 192 -8.15 -11.88 17.85
N ARG A 193 -8.64 -12.99 18.42
CA ARG A 193 -9.03 -13.07 19.84
C ARG A 193 -7.85 -12.82 20.78
N ARG A 194 -6.67 -13.35 20.44
CA ARG A 194 -5.45 -13.17 21.25
C ARG A 194 -5.03 -11.70 21.31
N LEU A 195 -5.04 -11.01 20.17
CA LEU A 195 -4.76 -9.57 20.09
C LEU A 195 -5.81 -8.75 20.85
N ASP A 196 -7.11 -9.08 20.68
CA ASP A 196 -8.21 -8.39 21.36
C ASP A 196 -8.14 -8.52 22.88
N ALA A 197 -7.70 -9.67 23.39
CA ALA A 197 -7.53 -9.91 24.82
C ALA A 197 -6.38 -9.08 25.43
N ALA A 198 -5.33 -8.82 24.65
CA ALA A 198 -4.18 -8.03 25.08
C ALA A 198 -4.41 -6.50 24.95
N ALA A 199 -5.33 -6.06 24.09
CA ALA A 199 -5.54 -4.65 23.76
C ALA A 199 -5.84 -3.73 24.98
N PRO A 200 -6.69 -4.09 25.96
CA PRO A 200 -6.96 -3.21 27.09
C PRO A 200 -5.72 -2.92 27.95
N GLY A 201 -4.88 -3.93 28.18
CA GLY A 201 -3.62 -3.76 28.91
C GLY A 201 -2.62 -2.91 28.13
N PHE A 202 -2.56 -3.07 26.82
CA PHE A 202 -1.72 -2.24 25.96
C PHE A 202 -2.15 -0.76 25.97
N ASP A 203 -3.46 -0.48 25.94
CA ASP A 203 -3.96 0.88 26.04
C ASP A 203 -3.56 1.53 27.38
N GLN A 204 -3.57 0.77 28.47
CA GLN A 204 -3.08 1.23 29.77
C GLN A 204 -1.57 1.49 29.76
N LEU A 205 -0.78 0.63 29.09
CA LEU A 205 0.66 0.81 28.91
C LEU A 205 0.96 2.08 28.11
N ARG A 206 0.27 2.29 27.00
CA ARG A 206 0.44 3.49 26.15
C ARG A 206 0.07 4.77 26.90
N ALA A 207 -0.94 4.73 27.77
CA ALA A 207 -1.40 5.84 28.62
C ALA A 207 -1.54 7.20 27.89
N LEU A 208 -1.81 7.17 26.57
CA LEU A 208 -1.74 8.36 25.68
C LEU A 208 -2.64 9.50 26.17
N GLU A 209 -3.79 9.19 26.74
CA GLU A 209 -4.72 10.21 27.25
C GLU A 209 -4.15 10.97 28.46
N ARG A 210 -3.26 10.34 29.23
CA ARG A 210 -2.64 10.94 30.42
C ARG A 210 -1.33 11.64 30.12
N GLU A 211 -0.58 11.14 29.12
CA GLU A 211 0.78 11.59 28.80
C GLU A 211 0.86 12.28 27.43
N THR A 212 -0.27 12.76 26.90
CA THR A 212 -0.36 13.38 25.57
C THR A 212 0.75 14.43 25.33
N PRO A 213 1.03 15.40 26.21
CA PRO A 213 2.03 16.43 25.90
C PRO A 213 3.42 15.86 25.62
N ALA A 214 3.91 14.98 26.49
CA ALA A 214 5.22 14.35 26.30
C ALA A 214 5.26 13.42 25.07
N ALA A 215 4.15 12.79 24.73
CA ALA A 215 4.05 11.96 23.53
C ALA A 215 4.04 12.80 22.24
N VAL A 216 3.38 13.95 22.25
CA VAL A 216 3.41 14.93 21.14
C VAL A 216 4.83 15.44 20.88
N GLU A 217 5.56 15.83 21.91
CA GLU A 217 6.96 16.32 21.77
C GLU A 217 7.86 15.29 21.07
N ARG A 218 7.70 14.01 21.41
CA ARG A 218 8.47 12.92 20.77
C ARG A 218 8.07 12.71 19.31
N ALA A 219 6.78 12.69 19.03
CA ALA A 219 6.29 12.57 17.66
C ALA A 219 6.76 13.73 16.78
N GLU A 220 6.82 14.94 17.35
CA GLU A 220 7.37 16.12 16.67
C GLU A 220 8.87 16.06 16.45
N THR A 221 9.62 15.49 17.36
CA THR A 221 11.05 15.28 17.17
C THR A 221 11.27 14.37 15.98
N ARG A 222 10.57 13.23 15.92
CA ARG A 222 10.67 12.30 14.79
C ARG A 222 10.15 12.90 13.47
N PHE A 223 9.09 13.70 13.54
CA PHE A 223 8.59 14.49 12.41
C PHE A 223 9.67 15.42 11.86
N ARG A 224 10.33 16.20 12.73
CA ARG A 224 11.39 17.16 12.34
C ARG A 224 12.61 16.44 11.74
N GLU A 225 12.99 15.30 12.28
CA GLU A 225 14.08 14.48 11.74
C GLU A 225 13.78 14.02 10.31
N LEU A 226 12.59 13.48 10.05
CA LEU A 226 12.20 13.04 8.71
C LEU A 226 12.01 14.20 7.73
N ALA A 227 11.39 15.30 8.19
CA ALA A 227 11.25 16.50 7.37
C ALA A 227 12.61 17.08 6.97
N GLY A 228 13.58 17.09 7.88
CA GLY A 228 14.95 17.52 7.61
C GLY A 228 15.72 16.60 6.67
N ARG A 229 15.39 15.29 6.66
CA ARG A 229 16.02 14.29 5.78
C ARG A 229 15.47 14.31 4.35
N THR A 230 14.21 14.71 4.17
CA THR A 230 13.50 14.65 2.88
C THR A 230 14.27 15.26 1.70
N PRO A 231 14.88 16.46 1.80
CA PRO A 231 15.63 17.04 0.69
C PRO A 231 16.86 16.22 0.27
N ALA A 232 17.54 15.58 1.23
CA ALA A 232 18.68 14.72 0.93
C ALA A 232 18.24 13.44 0.19
N THR A 233 17.12 12.83 0.60
CA THR A 233 16.54 11.66 -0.09
C THR A 233 16.04 12.03 -1.49
N GLU A 234 15.48 13.23 -1.69
CA GLU A 234 15.08 13.74 -3.01
C GLU A 234 16.29 13.88 -3.94
N ALA A 235 17.39 14.46 -3.44
CA ALA A 235 18.63 14.57 -4.19
C ALA A 235 19.23 13.19 -4.53
N ALA A 236 19.16 12.23 -3.59
CA ALA A 236 19.59 10.85 -3.84
C ALA A 236 18.76 10.20 -4.96
N LEU A 237 17.43 10.34 -4.93
CA LEU A 237 16.56 9.83 -5.99
C LEU A 237 16.86 10.44 -7.35
N ALA A 238 17.13 11.76 -7.41
CA ALA A 238 17.54 12.43 -8.65
C ALA A 238 18.87 11.85 -9.19
N ALA A 239 19.85 11.62 -8.33
CA ALA A 239 21.11 10.98 -8.73
C ALA A 239 20.93 9.54 -9.23
N LEU A 240 19.97 8.78 -8.70
CA LEU A 240 19.63 7.45 -9.22
C LEU A 240 19.06 7.53 -10.64
N HIS A 241 18.20 8.51 -10.93
CA HIS A 241 17.63 8.71 -12.26
C HIS A 241 18.68 9.09 -13.32
N GLU A 242 19.74 9.80 -12.92
CA GLU A 242 20.83 10.15 -13.81
C GLU A 242 21.77 8.97 -14.08
N ARG A 243 21.98 8.11 -13.08
CA ARG A 243 22.98 7.05 -13.12
C ARG A 243 22.47 5.75 -13.72
N TYR A 244 21.22 5.39 -13.51
CA TYR A 244 20.63 4.09 -13.87
C TYR A 244 19.49 4.24 -14.86
N ALA A 245 19.12 3.13 -15.50
CA ALA A 245 17.96 3.12 -16.39
C ALA A 245 16.67 3.52 -15.67
N PRO A 246 15.71 4.17 -16.34
CA PRO A 246 14.45 4.61 -15.71
C PRO A 246 13.68 3.49 -15.00
N GLY A 247 13.79 2.25 -15.49
CA GLY A 247 13.18 1.07 -14.87
C GLY A 247 13.68 0.76 -13.45
N ALA A 248 14.97 1.07 -13.18
CA ALA A 248 15.61 0.74 -11.92
C ALA A 248 15.02 1.50 -10.71
N SER A 249 14.52 2.72 -10.93
CA SER A 249 13.93 3.57 -9.86
C SER A 249 12.41 3.49 -9.77
N LEU A 250 11.73 2.76 -10.69
CA LEU A 250 10.27 2.59 -10.66
C LEU A 250 9.71 2.11 -9.30
N PRO A 251 10.37 1.22 -8.55
CA PRO A 251 9.86 0.77 -7.26
C PRO A 251 9.60 1.88 -6.23
N VAL A 252 10.32 3.00 -6.32
CA VAL A 252 10.22 4.14 -5.40
C VAL A 252 9.77 5.43 -6.09
N ALA A 253 9.29 5.32 -7.34
CA ALA A 253 8.77 6.47 -8.07
C ALA A 253 7.59 7.08 -7.32
N GLY A 254 7.70 8.37 -6.94
CA GLY A 254 6.70 9.08 -6.16
C GLY A 254 6.77 8.90 -4.64
N ASP A 255 7.66 8.06 -4.11
CA ASP A 255 7.76 7.80 -2.66
C ASP A 255 8.11 9.08 -1.89
N VAL A 256 8.99 9.93 -2.42
CA VAL A 256 9.37 11.20 -1.78
C VAL A 256 8.18 12.15 -1.69
N GLU A 257 7.38 12.28 -2.76
CA GLU A 257 6.18 13.12 -2.76
C GLU A 257 5.12 12.56 -1.79
N GLN A 258 4.92 11.26 -1.81
CA GLN A 258 4.03 10.62 -0.85
C GLN A 258 4.51 10.79 0.60
N ALA A 259 5.83 10.78 0.86
CA ALA A 259 6.38 11.06 2.19
C ALA A 259 6.10 12.51 2.61
N LYS A 260 6.26 13.48 1.70
CA LYS A 260 5.90 14.90 1.96
C LYS A 260 4.42 15.04 2.34
N ASP A 261 3.51 14.40 1.60
CA ASP A 261 2.06 14.42 1.89
C ASP A 261 1.76 13.85 3.29
N ARG A 262 2.42 12.76 3.68
CA ARG A 262 2.26 12.17 5.02
C ARG A 262 2.81 13.08 6.12
N LEU A 263 3.92 13.76 5.87
CA LEU A 263 4.47 14.74 6.80
C LEU A 263 3.56 15.95 6.95
N VAL A 264 2.96 16.46 5.88
CA VAL A 264 1.95 17.53 5.96
C VAL A 264 0.77 17.08 6.81
N PHE A 265 0.23 15.89 6.56
CA PHE A 265 -0.85 15.33 7.37
C PHE A 265 -0.44 15.15 8.84
N ALA A 266 0.76 14.63 9.10
CA ALA A 266 1.28 14.47 10.46
C ALA A 266 1.36 15.81 11.20
N GLY A 267 1.85 16.86 10.56
CA GLY A 267 1.91 18.21 11.12
C GLY A 267 0.54 18.76 11.51
N LEU A 268 -0.46 18.57 10.65
CA LEU A 268 -1.85 18.95 10.95
C LEU A 268 -2.40 18.19 12.16
N ARG A 269 -2.16 16.87 12.25
CA ARG A 269 -2.61 16.03 13.35
C ARG A 269 -1.86 16.31 14.67
N LEU A 270 -0.58 16.63 14.64
CA LEU A 270 0.18 17.08 15.81
C LEU A 270 -0.38 18.39 16.37
N ASN A 271 -0.67 19.36 15.52
CA ASN A 271 -1.28 20.61 15.92
C ASN A 271 -2.67 20.39 16.54
N LEU A 272 -3.48 19.51 15.94
CA LEU A 272 -4.79 19.16 16.49
C LEU A 272 -4.67 18.43 17.84
N ALA A 273 -3.71 17.53 17.98
CA ALA A 273 -3.44 16.84 19.24
C ALA A 273 -3.11 17.82 20.38
N ARG A 274 -2.26 18.82 20.12
CA ARG A 274 -1.98 19.91 21.09
C ARG A 274 -3.25 20.69 21.45
N GLN A 275 -3.98 21.18 20.46
CA GLN A 275 -5.19 21.96 20.69
C GLN A 275 -6.23 21.19 21.50
N CYS A 276 -6.40 19.89 21.24
CA CYS A 276 -7.31 19.05 22.03
C CYS A 276 -6.79 18.84 23.46
N ALA A 277 -5.46 18.63 23.63
CA ALA A 277 -4.85 18.51 24.94
C ALA A 277 -5.04 19.79 25.78
N ASP A 278 -4.83 20.97 25.18
CA ASP A 278 -5.01 22.28 25.84
C ASP A 278 -6.46 22.53 26.26
N ARG A 279 -7.44 21.93 25.55
CA ARG A 279 -8.88 22.00 25.92
C ARG A 279 -9.32 20.92 26.90
N GLY A 280 -8.43 19.99 27.30
CA GLY A 280 -8.77 18.85 28.13
C GLY A 280 -9.51 17.72 27.39
N GLU A 281 -9.54 17.72 26.05
CA GLU A 281 -10.18 16.71 25.22
C GLU A 281 -9.23 15.50 25.00
N ALA A 282 -8.88 14.79 26.07
CA ALA A 282 -7.81 13.80 26.11
C ALA A 282 -7.97 12.67 25.06
N THR A 283 -9.18 12.15 24.88
CA THR A 283 -9.46 11.08 23.89
C THR A 283 -9.22 11.53 22.45
N LYS A 284 -9.65 12.76 22.12
CA LYS A 284 -9.43 13.33 20.78
C LYS A 284 -7.94 13.65 20.55
N ALA A 285 -7.26 14.14 21.59
CA ALA A 285 -5.82 14.39 21.54
C ALA A 285 -5.04 13.10 21.28
N ALA A 286 -5.36 12.01 21.99
CA ALA A 286 -4.75 10.70 21.80
C ALA A 286 -5.02 10.12 20.39
N ALA A 287 -6.25 10.28 19.87
CA ALA A 287 -6.61 9.84 18.53
C ALA A 287 -5.82 10.60 17.45
N SER A 288 -5.71 11.92 17.58
CA SER A 288 -4.95 12.76 16.67
C SER A 288 -3.45 12.45 16.71
N LEU A 289 -2.91 12.17 17.91
CA LEU A 289 -1.51 11.79 18.08
C LEU A 289 -1.21 10.44 17.40
N ARG A 290 -2.05 9.41 17.58
CA ARG A 290 -1.89 8.13 16.87
C ARG A 290 -1.88 8.30 15.35
N ALA A 291 -2.79 9.14 14.82
CA ALA A 291 -2.82 9.45 13.40
C ALA A 291 -1.52 10.10 12.92
N ALA A 292 -0.95 11.00 13.70
CA ALA A 292 0.32 11.63 13.41
C ALA A 292 1.49 10.63 13.45
N GLU A 293 1.57 9.81 14.51
CA GLU A 293 2.62 8.79 14.67
C GLU A 293 2.60 7.80 13.48
N ALA A 294 1.43 7.33 13.06
CA ALA A 294 1.30 6.44 11.91
C ALA A 294 1.74 7.11 10.60
N ALA A 295 1.39 8.39 10.39
CA ALA A 295 1.81 9.14 9.21
C ALA A 295 3.33 9.36 9.17
N VAL A 296 3.93 9.69 10.31
CA VAL A 296 5.40 9.82 10.47
C VAL A 296 6.09 8.48 10.19
N ALA A 297 5.56 7.38 10.72
CA ALA A 297 6.11 6.04 10.46
C ALA A 297 6.07 5.69 8.96
N GLN A 298 4.94 5.95 8.29
CA GLN A 298 4.81 5.72 6.85
C GLN A 298 5.75 6.60 6.03
N ALA A 299 5.90 7.88 6.36
CA ALA A 299 6.88 8.74 5.72
C ALA A 299 8.31 8.18 5.85
N GLY A 300 8.64 7.65 7.04
CA GLY A 300 9.91 6.96 7.27
C GLY A 300 10.11 5.74 6.39
N VAL A 301 9.08 4.91 6.22
CA VAL A 301 9.13 3.72 5.32
C VAL A 301 9.42 4.14 3.87
N LEU A 302 8.75 5.19 3.38
CA LEU A 302 8.93 5.68 2.00
C LEU A 302 10.35 6.23 1.78
N LEU A 303 10.85 7.10 2.68
CA LEU A 303 12.21 7.66 2.57
C LEU A 303 13.27 6.56 2.70
N ASN A 304 13.11 5.61 3.63
CA ASN A 304 14.00 4.46 3.78
C ASN A 304 13.96 3.55 2.53
N GLY A 305 12.84 3.50 1.82
CA GLY A 305 12.69 2.77 0.57
C GLY A 305 13.64 3.27 -0.51
N VAL A 306 13.78 4.59 -0.64
CA VAL A 306 14.71 5.23 -1.59
C VAL A 306 16.16 4.92 -1.23
N ASP A 307 16.54 5.10 0.05
CA ASP A 307 17.92 4.86 0.49
C ASP A 307 18.31 3.38 0.30
N ARG A 308 17.41 2.45 0.68
CA ARG A 308 17.62 1.02 0.46
C ARG A 308 17.81 0.70 -1.03
N LEU A 309 16.97 1.26 -1.91
CA LEU A 309 17.12 1.05 -3.35
C LEU A 309 18.46 1.57 -3.86
N ALA A 310 18.92 2.71 -3.37
CA ALA A 310 20.23 3.26 -3.73
C ALA A 310 21.37 2.27 -3.38
N ASP A 311 21.33 1.69 -2.18
CA ASP A 311 22.30 0.69 -1.74
C ASP A 311 22.21 -0.61 -2.56
N GLU A 312 21.00 -1.07 -2.86
CA GLU A 312 20.74 -2.25 -3.69
C GLU A 312 21.29 -2.09 -5.11
N LEU A 313 21.02 -0.94 -5.75
CA LEU A 313 21.52 -0.61 -7.09
C LEU A 313 23.04 -0.55 -7.11
N ALA A 314 23.66 0.11 -6.14
CA ALA A 314 25.12 0.21 -6.05
C ALA A 314 25.75 -1.16 -5.80
N THR A 315 25.17 -1.98 -4.93
CA THR A 315 25.67 -3.33 -4.63
C THR A 315 25.53 -4.25 -5.84
N ALA A 316 24.40 -4.22 -6.54
CA ALA A 316 24.18 -5.02 -7.75
C ALA A 316 25.15 -4.61 -8.87
N ALA A 317 25.35 -3.31 -9.06
CA ALA A 317 26.32 -2.80 -10.05
C ALA A 317 27.76 -3.23 -9.75
N ALA A 318 28.14 -3.29 -8.47
CA ALA A 318 29.48 -3.75 -8.06
C ALA A 318 29.68 -5.26 -8.26
N ARG A 319 28.64 -6.07 -8.07
CA ARG A 319 28.71 -7.54 -8.19
C ARG A 319 28.58 -8.04 -9.64
N LEU A 320 27.85 -7.33 -10.47
CA LEU A 320 27.50 -7.75 -11.83
C LEU A 320 28.70 -8.15 -12.71
N PRO A 321 29.83 -7.40 -12.74
CA PRO A 321 30.96 -7.77 -13.61
C PRO A 321 31.55 -9.15 -13.28
N ALA A 322 31.71 -9.47 -12.00
CA ALA A 322 32.25 -10.75 -11.55
C ALA A 322 31.27 -11.90 -11.82
N ALA A 323 29.99 -11.71 -11.54
CA ALA A 323 28.95 -12.70 -11.83
C ALA A 323 28.82 -12.99 -13.32
N LEU A 324 28.86 -11.95 -14.17
CA LEU A 324 28.82 -12.08 -15.62
C LEU A 324 30.02 -12.86 -16.16
N ALA A 325 31.25 -12.50 -15.73
CA ALA A 325 32.45 -13.18 -16.14
C ALA A 325 32.46 -14.66 -15.74
N SER A 326 31.98 -14.98 -14.52
CA SER A 326 31.86 -16.36 -14.05
C SER A 326 30.85 -17.18 -14.88
N ALA A 327 29.68 -16.61 -15.18
CA ALA A 327 28.67 -17.27 -16.00
C ALA A 327 29.10 -17.46 -17.46
N GLU A 328 29.82 -16.49 -18.03
CA GLU A 328 30.39 -16.59 -19.38
C GLU A 328 31.46 -17.67 -19.45
N THR A 329 32.32 -17.79 -18.45
CA THR A 329 33.32 -18.85 -18.36
C THR A 329 32.67 -20.24 -18.32
N ALA A 330 31.62 -20.38 -17.50
CA ALA A 330 30.86 -21.63 -17.44
C ALA A 330 30.15 -21.99 -18.75
N SER A 331 29.71 -21.00 -19.51
CA SER A 331 29.02 -21.22 -20.79
C SER A 331 29.96 -21.64 -21.93
N GLY A 332 31.28 -21.62 -21.73
CA GLY A 332 32.27 -21.87 -22.80
C GLY A 332 32.25 -20.82 -23.93
N VAL A 333 31.47 -19.76 -23.78
CA VAL A 333 31.38 -18.67 -24.75
C VAL A 333 32.58 -17.75 -24.56
N VAL A 334 33.63 -18.00 -25.32
CA VAL A 334 34.76 -17.06 -25.43
C VAL A 334 34.28 -15.81 -26.16
N PRO A 335 34.48 -14.59 -25.60
CA PRO A 335 34.13 -13.35 -26.28
C PRO A 335 34.81 -13.27 -27.65
N GLY A 336 34.02 -13.20 -28.72
CA GLY A 336 34.53 -13.11 -30.10
C GLY A 336 34.54 -14.40 -30.89
N ARG A 337 34.26 -15.56 -30.32
CA ARG A 337 34.09 -16.80 -31.04
C ARG A 337 32.59 -17.04 -31.27
N ALA A 338 32.08 -16.55 -32.40
CA ALA A 338 30.80 -17.04 -32.90
C ALA A 338 30.95 -18.56 -33.10
N THR A 339 30.23 -19.34 -32.29
CA THR A 339 30.16 -20.80 -32.48
C THR A 339 29.50 -21.06 -33.81
N ALA A 340 30.34 -21.22 -34.84
CA ALA A 340 29.95 -21.84 -36.09
C ALA A 340 29.77 -23.35 -35.84
N THR A 341 28.79 -23.71 -35.04
CA THR A 341 28.25 -25.07 -35.06
C THR A 341 27.21 -25.09 -36.18
N GLY A 342 27.69 -25.46 -37.36
CA GLY A 342 26.84 -25.77 -38.50
C GLY A 342 26.04 -27.05 -38.27
N GLY A 343 25.10 -27.00 -37.37
CA GLY A 343 24.05 -27.99 -37.18
C GLY A 343 22.75 -27.42 -37.72
N THR A 344 22.30 -27.93 -38.85
CA THR A 344 21.07 -27.58 -39.55
C THR A 344 19.82 -28.18 -38.87
N ASP A 345 19.75 -28.15 -37.58
CA ASP A 345 18.53 -28.59 -36.86
C ASP A 345 17.73 -27.37 -36.43
N PRO A 346 16.55 -27.10 -37.03
CA PRO A 346 15.73 -25.93 -36.70
C PRO A 346 15.04 -26.01 -35.34
N PHE A 347 15.18 -27.14 -34.63
CA PHE A 347 14.62 -27.33 -33.29
C PHE A 347 15.62 -28.08 -32.38
N PRO A 348 16.52 -27.35 -31.66
CA PRO A 348 17.39 -27.99 -30.69
C PRO A 348 16.55 -28.56 -29.53
N LEU A 349 16.63 -29.87 -29.34
CA LEU A 349 15.92 -30.57 -28.25
C LEU A 349 16.74 -30.55 -26.96
N GLY A 350 16.18 -30.00 -25.90
CA GLY A 350 16.68 -30.17 -24.52
C GLY A 350 17.85 -29.25 -24.13
N GLY A 351 19.05 -29.79 -23.99
CA GLY A 351 20.23 -29.09 -23.47
C GLY A 351 20.69 -27.93 -24.35
N ASP A 352 20.75 -28.12 -25.68
CA ASP A 352 21.20 -27.09 -26.63
C ASP A 352 20.33 -25.84 -26.63
N ALA A 353 19.02 -25.99 -26.43
CA ALA A 353 18.09 -24.85 -26.31
C ALA A 353 18.33 -24.03 -25.04
N ARG A 354 18.66 -24.68 -23.94
CA ARG A 354 19.00 -24.01 -22.66
C ARG A 354 20.31 -23.25 -22.77
N LEU A 355 21.33 -23.87 -23.37
CA LEU A 355 22.63 -23.24 -23.65
C LEU A 355 22.47 -22.01 -24.55
N ALA A 356 21.71 -22.14 -25.63
CA ALA A 356 21.43 -21.03 -26.53
C ALA A 356 20.73 -19.88 -25.82
N ARG A 357 19.73 -20.18 -24.98
CA ARG A 357 19.02 -19.19 -24.16
C ARG A 357 19.95 -18.51 -23.14
N ALA A 358 20.79 -19.27 -22.44
CA ALA A 358 21.78 -18.72 -21.53
C ALA A 358 22.74 -17.77 -22.25
N GLY A 359 23.25 -18.16 -23.41
CA GLY A 359 24.09 -17.31 -24.25
C GLY A 359 23.42 -16.00 -24.69
N VAL A 360 22.14 -16.05 -25.08
CA VAL A 360 21.36 -14.86 -25.43
C VAL A 360 21.20 -13.90 -24.23
N LEU A 361 20.93 -14.44 -23.04
CA LEU A 361 20.80 -13.64 -21.81
C LEU A 361 22.12 -12.95 -21.48
N LEU A 362 23.25 -13.67 -21.45
CA LEU A 362 24.58 -13.11 -21.13
C LEU A 362 25.01 -12.05 -22.15
N ALA A 363 24.85 -12.34 -23.46
CA ALA A 363 25.14 -11.38 -24.51
C ALA A 363 24.26 -10.14 -24.45
N GLY A 364 22.99 -10.30 -24.02
CA GLY A 364 22.07 -9.20 -23.77
C GLY A 364 22.56 -8.29 -22.66
N VAL A 365 22.92 -8.86 -21.51
CA VAL A 365 23.45 -8.12 -20.35
C VAL A 365 24.75 -7.39 -20.72
N ARG A 366 25.69 -8.06 -21.40
CA ARG A 366 26.95 -7.44 -21.84
C ARG A 366 26.72 -6.23 -22.75
N ARG A 367 25.79 -6.35 -23.70
CA ARG A 367 25.47 -5.25 -24.63
C ARG A 367 24.84 -4.07 -23.88
N GLU A 368 23.91 -4.34 -22.98
CA GLU A 368 23.22 -3.32 -22.21
C GLU A 368 24.19 -2.55 -21.31
N THR A 369 25.05 -3.25 -20.57
CA THR A 369 26.05 -2.62 -19.69
C THR A 369 27.10 -1.79 -20.45
N ALA A 370 27.32 -2.09 -21.75
CA ALA A 370 28.22 -1.34 -22.61
C ALA A 370 27.55 -0.12 -23.27
N SER A 371 26.22 -0.07 -23.36
CA SER A 371 25.49 0.92 -24.16
C SER A 371 25.03 2.17 -23.39
N GLY A 372 25.10 2.18 -22.06
CA GLY A 372 24.68 3.32 -21.26
C GLY A 372 24.07 2.94 -19.91
N PRO A 373 23.22 3.77 -19.32
CA PRO A 373 22.54 3.48 -18.07
C PRO A 373 21.69 2.20 -18.17
N TYR A 374 21.85 1.30 -17.19
CA TYR A 374 21.15 0.01 -17.13
C TYR A 374 20.55 -0.22 -15.76
N ASP A 375 19.75 -1.29 -15.61
CA ASP A 375 19.17 -1.75 -14.34
C ASP A 375 20.03 -2.88 -13.75
N PRO A 376 20.89 -2.59 -12.74
CA PRO A 376 21.82 -3.58 -12.20
C PRO A 376 21.16 -4.81 -11.56
N PRO A 377 20.10 -4.70 -10.72
CA PRO A 377 19.35 -5.85 -10.22
C PRO A 377 18.74 -6.72 -11.32
N ASP A 378 18.15 -6.12 -12.35
CA ASP A 378 17.59 -6.89 -13.47
C ASP A 378 18.68 -7.58 -14.30
N ALA A 379 19.79 -6.89 -14.56
CA ALA A 379 20.94 -7.47 -15.22
C ALA A 379 21.51 -8.67 -14.42
N LEU A 380 21.68 -8.50 -13.10
CA LEU A 380 22.15 -9.56 -12.22
C LEU A 380 21.18 -10.75 -12.17
N ARG A 381 19.87 -10.51 -12.11
CA ARG A 381 18.83 -11.55 -12.19
C ARG A 381 18.94 -12.36 -13.48
N ARG A 382 19.18 -11.72 -14.63
CA ARG A 382 19.38 -12.41 -15.93
C ARG A 382 20.65 -13.24 -15.97
N VAL A 383 21.73 -12.77 -15.33
CA VAL A 383 22.96 -13.57 -15.19
C VAL A 383 22.71 -14.81 -14.33
N VAL A 384 22.01 -14.68 -13.21
CA VAL A 384 21.61 -15.81 -12.35
C VAL A 384 20.70 -16.79 -13.09
N GLU A 385 19.74 -16.30 -13.89
CA GLU A 385 18.88 -17.14 -14.75
C GLU A 385 19.73 -17.92 -15.77
N ALA A 386 20.68 -17.26 -16.42
CA ALA A 386 21.58 -17.92 -17.35
C ALA A 386 22.41 -19.03 -16.67
N ALA A 387 22.98 -18.75 -15.49
CA ALA A 387 23.72 -19.75 -14.72
C ALA A 387 22.85 -20.96 -14.33
N ALA A 388 21.59 -20.75 -13.96
CA ALA A 388 20.65 -21.82 -13.68
C ALA A 388 20.39 -22.71 -14.91
N LEU A 389 20.20 -22.11 -16.10
CA LEU A 389 20.02 -22.83 -17.35
C LEU A 389 21.26 -23.65 -17.72
N LEU A 390 22.47 -23.14 -17.47
CA LEU A 390 23.75 -23.88 -17.69
C LEU A 390 23.83 -25.07 -16.72
N SER A 391 23.47 -24.91 -15.46
CA SER A 391 23.43 -26.00 -14.50
C SER A 391 22.46 -27.12 -14.89
N GLU A 392 21.28 -26.77 -15.38
CA GLU A 392 20.26 -27.72 -15.85
C GLU A 392 20.66 -28.42 -17.15
N ALA A 393 21.55 -27.82 -17.98
CA ALA A 393 22.11 -28.44 -19.18
C ALA A 393 23.20 -29.46 -18.89
N GLY A 394 23.73 -29.49 -17.65
CA GLY A 394 24.77 -30.43 -17.23
C GLY A 394 26.17 -30.08 -17.72
N GLU A 395 26.41 -28.86 -18.19
CA GLU A 395 27.67 -28.39 -18.73
C GLU A 395 28.52 -27.68 -17.66
N GLY A 396 29.66 -28.29 -17.29
CA GLY A 396 30.73 -27.65 -16.55
C GLY A 396 30.47 -27.40 -15.06
N GLU A 397 31.48 -26.84 -14.40
CA GLU A 397 31.38 -26.34 -13.03
C GLU A 397 30.67 -24.98 -13.06
N VAL A 398 29.36 -24.98 -12.74
CA VAL A 398 28.55 -23.77 -12.71
C VAL A 398 28.85 -23.00 -11.43
N PRO A 399 29.14 -21.67 -11.50
CA PRO A 399 29.44 -20.87 -10.33
C PRO A 399 28.23 -20.82 -9.37
N ASP A 400 28.51 -20.89 -8.06
CA ASP A 400 27.47 -20.67 -7.04
C ASP A 400 27.15 -19.17 -6.94
N LEU A 401 26.13 -18.73 -7.68
CA LEU A 401 25.62 -17.36 -7.68
C LEU A 401 24.48 -17.17 -6.68
N ARG A 402 24.39 -17.97 -5.64
CA ARG A 402 23.31 -17.90 -4.64
C ARG A 402 23.25 -16.51 -3.98
N ASP A 403 24.37 -15.96 -3.56
CA ASP A 403 24.43 -14.65 -2.91
C ASP A 403 24.07 -13.53 -3.88
N ASP A 404 24.40 -13.70 -5.16
CA ASP A 404 24.02 -12.76 -6.21
C ASP A 404 22.52 -12.86 -6.56
N ALA A 405 21.93 -14.05 -6.44
CA ALA A 405 20.49 -14.26 -6.59
C ALA A 405 19.67 -13.68 -5.42
N LEU A 406 20.22 -13.71 -4.20
CA LEU A 406 19.56 -13.18 -3.00
C LEU A 406 19.31 -11.67 -3.08
N LEU A 407 20.22 -10.91 -3.68
CA LEU A 407 20.13 -9.46 -3.74
C LEU A 407 18.86 -8.98 -4.51
N PRO A 408 18.64 -9.35 -5.78
CA PRO A 408 17.44 -8.94 -6.50
C PRO A 408 16.15 -9.55 -5.91
N ALA A 409 16.21 -10.75 -5.31
CA ALA A 409 15.05 -11.35 -4.67
C ALA A 409 14.62 -10.57 -3.40
N ARG A 410 15.59 -10.17 -2.58
CA ARG A 410 15.34 -9.33 -1.39
C ARG A 410 14.87 -7.93 -1.78
N GLY A 411 15.43 -7.34 -2.83
CA GLY A 411 14.98 -6.06 -3.36
C GLY A 411 13.53 -6.11 -3.84
N ALA A 412 13.17 -7.12 -4.62
CA ALA A 412 11.78 -7.34 -5.05
C ALA A 412 10.83 -7.53 -3.85
N LEU A 413 11.24 -8.33 -2.85
CA LEU A 413 10.46 -8.53 -1.63
C LEU A 413 10.25 -7.21 -0.87
N ALA A 414 11.31 -6.44 -0.66
CA ALA A 414 11.25 -5.17 0.06
C ALA A 414 10.38 -4.14 -0.67
N ALA A 415 10.47 -4.06 -2.00
CA ALA A 415 9.63 -3.21 -2.84
C ALA A 415 8.14 -3.60 -2.76
N ALA A 416 7.82 -4.90 -2.77
CA ALA A 416 6.45 -5.39 -2.60
C ALA A 416 5.92 -5.12 -1.19
N THR A 417 6.73 -5.38 -0.15
CA THR A 417 6.37 -5.10 1.26
C THR A 417 6.08 -3.61 1.49
N GLY A 418 6.94 -2.73 0.98
CA GLY A 418 6.76 -1.28 1.08
C GLY A 418 5.47 -0.82 0.39
N PHE A 419 5.24 -1.26 -0.84
CA PHE A 419 4.04 -0.89 -1.60
C PHE A 419 2.74 -1.40 -0.94
N ILE A 420 2.70 -2.68 -0.56
CA ILE A 420 1.52 -3.26 0.11
C ILE A 420 1.29 -2.58 1.47
N GLY A 421 2.35 -2.28 2.22
CA GLY A 421 2.26 -1.60 3.50
C GLY A 421 1.69 -0.18 3.39
N THR A 422 2.09 0.58 2.37
CA THR A 422 1.63 1.96 2.15
C THR A 422 0.25 2.05 1.49
N HIS A 423 -0.22 0.99 0.80
CA HIS A 423 -1.51 0.96 0.11
C HIS A 423 -2.46 -0.11 0.65
N ARG A 424 -2.24 -0.58 1.88
CA ARG A 424 -2.93 -1.74 2.47
C ARG A 424 -4.45 -1.67 2.45
N GLY A 425 -5.04 -0.48 2.54
CA GLY A 425 -6.50 -0.29 2.46
C GLY A 425 -7.12 -0.68 1.12
N ALA A 426 -6.32 -0.75 0.05
CA ALA A 426 -6.76 -1.12 -1.29
C ALA A 426 -6.29 -2.52 -1.74
N VAL A 427 -5.34 -3.14 -1.02
CA VAL A 427 -4.69 -4.38 -1.44
C VAL A 427 -5.38 -5.60 -0.86
N GLY A 428 -5.82 -6.50 -1.73
CA GLY A 428 -6.54 -7.72 -1.38
C GLY A 428 -5.64 -8.87 -0.90
N SER A 429 -6.30 -9.99 -0.58
CA SER A 429 -5.64 -11.18 -0.01
C SER A 429 -4.66 -11.86 -0.96
N ALA A 430 -4.90 -11.84 -2.28
CA ALA A 430 -4.04 -12.53 -3.24
C ALA A 430 -2.60 -11.97 -3.25
N ALA A 431 -2.45 -10.63 -3.30
CA ALA A 431 -1.14 -9.99 -3.23
C ALA A 431 -0.42 -10.29 -1.91
N ARG A 432 -1.15 -10.22 -0.79
CA ARG A 432 -0.61 -10.50 0.56
C ARG A 432 -0.20 -11.96 0.73
N THR A 433 -0.94 -12.90 0.13
CA THR A 433 -0.61 -14.33 0.14
C THR A 433 0.71 -14.60 -0.59
N ARG A 434 0.90 -14.02 -1.79
CA ARG A 434 2.15 -14.15 -2.55
C ARG A 434 3.33 -13.52 -1.81
N LEU A 435 3.12 -12.36 -1.18
CA LEU A 435 4.13 -11.70 -0.35
C LEU A 435 4.55 -12.58 0.83
N ALA A 436 3.60 -13.11 1.59
CA ALA A 436 3.87 -13.96 2.75
C ALA A 436 4.63 -15.24 2.36
N GLU A 437 4.36 -15.81 1.19
CA GLU A 437 5.09 -16.98 0.70
C GLU A 437 6.51 -16.59 0.24
N ALA A 438 6.70 -15.44 -0.38
CA ALA A 438 8.03 -14.93 -0.71
C ALA A 438 8.87 -14.68 0.55
N GLU A 439 8.28 -14.07 1.59
CA GLU A 439 8.91 -13.87 2.90
C GLU A 439 9.33 -15.22 3.54
N ARG A 440 8.46 -16.23 3.47
CA ARG A 440 8.74 -17.57 4.01
C ARG A 440 9.93 -18.22 3.30
N LEU A 441 10.00 -18.12 1.97
CA LEU A 441 11.07 -18.72 1.17
C LEU A 441 12.44 -18.08 1.42
N LEU A 442 12.47 -16.77 1.74
CA LEU A 442 13.67 -16.01 2.08
C LEU A 442 13.92 -15.93 3.60
N GLY A 443 13.11 -16.63 4.40
CA GLY A 443 13.22 -16.65 5.86
C GLY A 443 14.55 -17.18 6.38
N PRO A 444 14.73 -17.23 7.72
CA PRO A 444 15.98 -17.64 8.34
C PRO A 444 16.38 -19.06 7.94
N GLY A 445 17.64 -19.20 7.53
CA GLY A 445 18.24 -20.40 6.98
C GLY A 445 19.05 -20.06 5.74
N SER A 446 19.62 -21.08 5.10
CA SER A 446 20.28 -20.92 3.79
C SER A 446 19.29 -21.38 2.70
N PRO A 447 18.52 -20.49 2.10
CA PRO A 447 17.55 -20.88 1.07
C PRO A 447 18.29 -21.46 -0.15
N THR A 448 17.70 -22.48 -0.78
CA THR A 448 18.23 -23.05 -2.02
C THR A 448 18.10 -22.02 -3.16
N SER A 449 18.92 -22.14 -4.21
CA SER A 449 18.85 -21.27 -5.38
C SER A 449 17.44 -21.25 -6.00
N THR A 450 16.77 -22.41 -6.02
CA THR A 450 15.37 -22.53 -6.50
C THR A 450 14.40 -21.75 -5.60
N ALA A 451 14.57 -21.83 -4.27
CA ALA A 451 13.71 -21.07 -3.33
C ALA A 451 13.92 -19.56 -3.49
N VAL A 452 15.16 -19.11 -3.66
CA VAL A 452 15.48 -17.69 -3.88
C VAL A 452 14.84 -17.17 -5.18
N ARG A 453 14.97 -17.92 -6.26
CA ARG A 453 14.33 -17.56 -7.55
C ARG A 453 12.82 -17.47 -7.41
N ARG A 454 12.21 -18.51 -6.82
CA ARG A 454 10.75 -18.56 -6.60
C ARG A 454 10.25 -17.41 -5.72
N ALA A 455 11.00 -17.06 -4.68
CA ALA A 455 10.68 -15.92 -3.83
C ALA A 455 10.69 -14.58 -4.59
N GLY A 456 11.68 -14.38 -5.45
CA GLY A 456 11.74 -13.19 -6.31
C GLY A 456 10.55 -13.10 -7.26
N GLU A 457 10.16 -14.21 -7.89
CA GLU A 457 8.98 -14.29 -8.78
C GLU A 457 7.69 -13.96 -8.01
N LEU A 458 7.51 -14.56 -6.84
CA LEU A 458 6.34 -14.34 -5.99
C LEU A 458 6.27 -12.89 -5.48
N ALA A 459 7.40 -12.29 -5.11
CA ALA A 459 7.45 -10.90 -4.69
C ALA A 459 7.05 -9.94 -5.83
N GLN A 460 7.54 -10.18 -7.04
CA GLN A 460 7.14 -9.41 -8.22
C GLN A 460 5.65 -9.63 -8.57
N GLU A 461 5.14 -10.85 -8.43
CA GLU A 461 3.72 -11.15 -8.62
C GLU A 461 2.86 -10.42 -7.58
N ALA A 462 3.27 -10.46 -6.29
CA ALA A 462 2.61 -9.74 -5.20
C ALA A 462 2.50 -8.23 -5.51
N ARG A 463 3.60 -7.62 -5.97
CA ARG A 463 3.62 -6.22 -6.38
C ARG A 463 2.66 -5.93 -7.52
N ARG A 464 2.67 -6.73 -8.60
CA ARG A 464 1.76 -6.57 -9.74
C ARG A 464 0.29 -6.73 -9.34
N LEU A 465 -0.02 -7.67 -8.45
CA LEU A 465 -1.36 -7.86 -7.91
C LEU A 465 -1.81 -6.63 -7.10
N ALA A 466 -0.95 -6.16 -6.20
CA ALA A 466 -1.22 -4.98 -5.38
C ALA A 466 -1.44 -3.73 -6.23
N GLU A 467 -0.63 -3.50 -7.27
CA GLU A 467 -0.81 -2.38 -8.21
C GLU A 467 -2.14 -2.47 -8.99
N ARG A 468 -2.58 -3.68 -9.33
CA ARG A 468 -3.91 -3.89 -9.95
C ARG A 468 -5.03 -3.56 -8.96
N ASP A 469 -4.92 -4.02 -7.72
CA ASP A 469 -5.91 -3.78 -6.69
C ASP A 469 -6.06 -2.28 -6.41
N VAL A 470 -4.95 -1.55 -6.28
CA VAL A 470 -4.94 -0.09 -6.08
C VAL A 470 -5.60 0.65 -7.25
N ARG A 471 -5.29 0.26 -8.49
CA ARG A 471 -5.93 0.85 -9.68
C ARG A 471 -7.42 0.55 -9.75
N ALA A 472 -7.84 -0.65 -9.38
CA ALA A 472 -9.25 -1.04 -9.34
C ALA A 472 -10.00 -0.28 -8.23
N HIS A 473 -9.38 -0.07 -7.07
CA HIS A 473 -9.98 0.63 -5.94
C HIS A 473 -10.27 2.12 -6.25
N GLY A 474 -9.41 2.78 -7.03
CA GLY A 474 -9.61 4.16 -7.49
C GLY A 474 -10.58 4.31 -8.67
N SER A 475 -11.11 3.20 -9.23
CA SER A 475 -12.00 3.22 -10.38
C SER A 475 -13.46 3.36 -9.94
N PRO A 476 -14.26 4.29 -10.52
CA PRO A 476 -15.67 4.50 -10.18
C PRO A 476 -16.59 3.30 -10.47
N VAL A 477 -16.08 2.27 -11.14
CA VAL A 477 -16.80 1.01 -11.47
C VAL A 477 -16.84 0.04 -10.29
N SER A 478 -15.95 0.19 -9.29
CA SER A 478 -15.95 -0.65 -8.10
C SER A 478 -17.09 -0.22 -7.17
N GLY A 479 -18.18 -1.00 -7.15
CA GLY A 479 -19.43 -0.66 -6.45
C GLY A 479 -19.38 -0.59 -4.91
N ASP A 480 -18.22 -0.52 -4.29
CA ASP A 480 -17.98 -0.32 -2.86
C ASP A 480 -17.29 1.04 -2.61
N ALA A 481 -17.85 2.08 -3.18
CA ALA A 481 -17.34 3.45 -3.13
C ALA A 481 -17.36 4.11 -1.72
N GLY A 482 -17.55 3.34 -0.65
CA GLY A 482 -17.63 3.86 0.71
C GLY A 482 -16.30 4.06 1.43
N ALA A 483 -15.25 3.34 1.02
CA ALA A 483 -13.94 3.37 1.70
C ALA A 483 -12.94 4.30 1.01
N GLY A 484 -13.41 5.37 0.50
CA GLY A 484 -12.72 6.53 -0.02
C GLY A 484 -11.29 6.37 -0.57
N ALA A 485 -11.06 6.90 -1.76
CA ALA A 485 -9.73 7.10 -2.35
C ALA A 485 -8.72 7.75 -1.38
N GLY A 486 -9.18 8.50 -0.37
CA GLY A 486 -8.35 9.08 0.68
C GLY A 486 -7.63 8.05 1.56
N GLY A 487 -8.29 6.94 1.91
CA GLY A 487 -7.66 5.85 2.69
C GLY A 487 -6.60 5.11 1.89
N ALA A 488 -6.81 4.91 0.58
CA ALA A 488 -5.85 4.30 -0.31
C ALA A 488 -4.62 5.20 -0.54
N VAL A 489 -4.83 6.49 -0.72
CA VAL A 489 -3.74 7.46 -0.95
C VAL A 489 -2.84 7.58 0.26
N LEU A 490 -3.37 7.54 1.49
CA LEU A 490 -2.59 7.66 2.73
C LEU A 490 -2.29 6.31 3.39
N GLY A 491 -2.31 5.22 2.64
CA GLY A 491 -1.87 3.92 3.13
C GLY A 491 -2.69 3.40 4.32
N GLY A 492 -4.01 3.65 4.32
CA GLY A 492 -4.90 3.22 5.39
C GLY A 492 -5.00 4.19 6.58
N ILE A 493 -4.38 5.37 6.52
CA ILE A 493 -4.68 6.46 7.45
C ILE A 493 -6.06 7.01 7.07
N LEU A 494 -7.02 6.85 7.97
CA LEU A 494 -8.36 7.37 7.76
C LEU A 494 -8.36 8.89 7.88
N LEU A 495 -8.78 9.57 6.80
CA LEU A 495 -8.93 11.04 6.75
C LEU A 495 -10.31 11.52 7.29
N GLY A 496 -11.07 10.66 7.93
CA GLY A 496 -12.39 10.99 8.47
C GLY A 496 -12.33 11.81 9.77
N ASP A 497 -13.37 12.59 10.00
CA ASP A 497 -13.51 13.52 11.16
C ASP A 497 -13.62 12.85 12.54
N GLY A 498 -13.54 11.55 12.64
CA GLY A 498 -13.92 10.89 13.88
C GLY A 498 -12.89 10.02 14.55
N GLU A 499 -12.08 9.28 13.83
CA GLU A 499 -11.32 8.23 14.50
C GLU A 499 -9.92 8.09 13.92
N GLY A 500 -8.94 8.22 14.80
CA GLY A 500 -7.53 8.00 14.47
C GLY A 500 -7.25 6.56 14.04
N PRO A 501 -6.04 6.26 13.57
CA PRO A 501 -5.64 4.93 13.18
C PRO A 501 -5.87 3.96 14.32
N VAL A 502 -6.21 2.74 13.95
CA VAL A 502 -6.53 1.69 14.89
C VAL A 502 -5.30 1.37 15.74
N SER A 503 -5.48 1.36 17.05
CA SER A 503 -4.44 0.98 18.01
C SER A 503 -4.20 -0.54 17.99
N TYR A 504 -3.26 -0.98 18.82
CA TYR A 504 -3.00 -2.40 19.11
C TYR A 504 -4.29 -3.17 19.39
N GLY A 505 -4.48 -4.33 18.76
CA GLY A 505 -5.63 -5.20 18.98
C GLY A 505 -6.13 -5.90 17.71
N GLY A 506 -7.08 -6.81 17.92
CA GLY A 506 -7.71 -7.59 16.86
C GLY A 506 -8.97 -6.93 16.26
N PRO A 507 -9.71 -7.68 15.41
CA PRO A 507 -10.87 -7.17 14.68
C PRO A 507 -11.98 -6.59 15.56
N ARG A 508 -12.19 -7.13 16.77
CA ARG A 508 -13.22 -6.62 17.69
C ARG A 508 -12.85 -5.27 18.28
N THR A 509 -11.58 -5.05 18.58
CA THR A 509 -11.06 -3.77 19.05
C THR A 509 -11.22 -2.71 17.97
N ARG A 510 -10.92 -3.06 16.71
CA ARG A 510 -11.13 -2.19 15.56
C ARG A 510 -12.59 -1.83 15.36
N GLY A 511 -13.49 -2.83 15.36
CA GLY A 511 -14.92 -2.62 15.19
C GLY A 511 -15.55 -1.74 16.26
N ARG A 512 -15.13 -1.86 17.53
CA ARG A 512 -15.64 -0.99 18.64
C ARG A 512 -15.20 0.47 18.48
N ARG A 513 -14.03 0.71 17.89
CA ARG A 513 -13.49 2.06 17.69
C ARG A 513 -14.00 2.73 16.42
N ALA A 514 -14.51 1.93 15.47
CA ALA A 514 -15.12 2.41 14.24
C ALA A 514 -16.61 2.83 14.42
N THR A 515 -17.25 2.43 15.51
CA THR A 515 -18.62 2.87 15.85
C THR A 515 -18.52 4.03 16.86
N PRO A 516 -18.93 5.27 16.49
CA PRO A 516 -19.00 6.34 17.45
C PRO A 516 -20.02 5.94 18.52
N THR A 517 -19.62 5.98 19.78
CA THR A 517 -20.54 5.97 20.92
C THR A 517 -21.41 7.22 20.80
N VAL A 518 -22.70 7.03 20.51
CA VAL A 518 -23.76 8.04 20.49
C VAL A 518 -23.94 8.60 21.91
#